data_02872816e854e1ddbf56e7125ca4daea
#
_entry.id   02872816e854e1ddbf56e7125ca4daea
#
_cell.length_a   1.000
_cell.length_b   1.000
_cell.length_c   1.000
_cell.angle_alpha   90.00
_cell.angle_beta   90.00
_cell.angle_gamma   90.00
#
_symmetry.space_group_name_H-M   'P 1'
#
loop_
_entity.id
_entity.type
_entity.pdbx_description
1 polymer ?
#
loop_
_entity_poly.entity_id
_entity_poly.type
_entity_poly.pdbx_seq_one_letter_code
_entity_poly.pdbx_strand_id
1 'polypeptide(L)'
;VNRPGFQGYRRPDGRVGVRNHLLVVPTVICSSVVAERVAAAVAPIGTALPHTAGCGQLGPDMHTTHETLAAYCGHPNVGAVLVIALGCEQVVAQRLADAARRAGKPAEILAIQSVGGTVRTTARGIE
;
A
#
# COMPACT_ATOMS: atom_id res chain seq x y z
N VAL A 1 -18.15 8.29 35.99
CA VAL A 1 -18.86 8.05 34.72
C VAL A 1 -17.99 7.15 33.87
N ASN A 2 -18.40 5.89 33.70
CA ASN A 2 -17.70 4.92 32.88
C ASN A 2 -17.84 5.33 31.41
N ARG A 3 -16.80 5.91 30.80
CA ARG A 3 -16.83 6.27 29.37
C ARG A 3 -16.69 4.98 28.56
N PRO A 4 -17.60 4.72 27.60
CA PRO A 4 -17.43 3.56 26.73
C PRO A 4 -16.13 3.70 25.95
N GLY A 5 -15.27 2.68 26.04
CA GLY A 5 -14.03 2.58 25.28
C GLY A 5 -14.17 1.59 24.12
N PHE A 6 -13.18 1.55 23.25
CA PHE A 6 -13.06 0.54 22.18
C PHE A 6 -11.63 -0.01 22.14
N GLN A 7 -11.49 -1.20 21.59
CA GLN A 7 -10.18 -1.81 21.34
C GLN A 7 -9.62 -1.25 20.02
N GLY A 8 -8.35 -0.82 20.04
CA GLY A 8 -7.71 -0.24 18.86
C GLY A 8 -6.19 -0.36 18.89
N TYR A 9 -5.59 -0.11 17.74
CA TYR A 9 -4.15 -0.15 17.53
C TYR A 9 -3.57 1.27 17.61
N ARG A 10 -2.85 1.55 18.70
CA ARG A 10 -2.14 2.83 18.85
C ARG A 10 -0.94 2.87 17.91
N ARG A 11 -0.84 3.93 17.13
CA ARG A 11 0.28 4.16 16.22
C ARG A 11 1.36 5.05 16.86
N PRO A 12 2.63 4.98 16.40
CA PRO A 12 3.71 5.81 16.93
C PRO A 12 3.44 7.31 16.83
N ASP A 13 2.67 7.75 15.83
CA ASP A 13 2.26 9.14 15.63
C ASP A 13 1.07 9.59 16.52
N GLY A 14 0.64 8.73 17.46
CA GLY A 14 -0.44 9.00 18.41
C GLY A 14 -1.86 8.71 17.88
N ARG A 15 -2.03 8.44 16.59
CA ARG A 15 -3.33 8.05 16.03
C ARG A 15 -3.72 6.64 16.45
N VAL A 16 -5.01 6.31 16.36
CA VAL A 16 -5.54 4.99 16.71
C VAL A 16 -6.31 4.42 15.52
N GLY A 17 -5.94 3.20 15.13
CA GLY A 17 -6.68 2.43 14.13
C GLY A 17 -7.60 1.41 14.79
N VAL A 18 -8.76 1.16 14.21
CA VAL A 18 -9.69 0.09 14.60
C VAL A 18 -9.46 -1.20 13.79
N ARG A 19 -8.52 -1.16 12.86
CA ARG A 19 -8.08 -2.29 12.03
C ARG A 19 -6.54 -2.31 11.98
N ASN A 20 -5.98 -3.42 11.51
CA ASN A 20 -4.54 -3.59 11.36
C ASN A 20 -4.21 -4.32 10.05
N HIS A 21 -4.61 -3.72 8.92
CA HIS A 21 -4.43 -4.32 7.60
C HIS A 21 -2.98 -4.33 7.14
N LEU A 22 -2.58 -5.39 6.43
CA LEU A 22 -1.49 -5.34 5.48
C LEU A 22 -2.04 -4.71 4.18
N LEU A 23 -1.65 -3.47 3.90
CA LEU A 23 -2.05 -2.79 2.67
C LEU A 23 -1.12 -3.19 1.52
N VAL A 24 -1.68 -3.78 0.47
CA VAL A 24 -0.98 -4.05 -0.78
C VAL A 24 -1.38 -2.99 -1.79
N VAL A 25 -0.48 -2.03 -2.04
CA VAL A 25 -0.77 -0.87 -2.87
C VAL A 25 -0.04 -0.95 -4.21
N PRO A 26 -0.76 -1.02 -5.34
CA PRO A 26 -0.16 -0.90 -6.65
C PRO A 26 0.20 0.57 -6.93
N THR A 27 1.29 0.82 -7.64
CA THR A 27 1.67 2.18 -8.09
C THR A 27 0.96 2.59 -9.38
N VAL A 28 0.43 1.60 -10.12
CA VAL A 28 -0.17 1.80 -11.43
C VAL A 28 -1.20 0.70 -11.71
N ILE A 29 -2.18 0.99 -12.57
CA ILE A 29 -3.21 0.02 -12.97
C ILE A 29 -2.62 -1.35 -13.36
N CYS A 30 -1.50 -1.39 -14.08
CA CYS A 30 -0.87 -2.62 -14.55
C CYS A 30 -0.39 -3.54 -13.42
N SER A 31 -0.15 -3.02 -12.23
CA SER A 31 0.24 -3.79 -11.04
C SER A 31 -0.94 -4.16 -10.13
N SER A 32 -2.16 -3.67 -10.41
CA SER A 32 -3.34 -3.89 -9.57
C SER A 32 -3.70 -5.37 -9.42
N VAL A 33 -3.65 -6.15 -10.49
CA VAL A 33 -3.96 -7.59 -10.44
C VAL A 33 -2.99 -8.35 -9.54
N VAL A 34 -1.71 -8.00 -9.54
CA VAL A 34 -0.71 -8.60 -8.65
C VAL A 34 -1.01 -8.25 -7.20
N ALA A 35 -1.32 -6.97 -6.92
CA ALA A 35 -1.68 -6.51 -5.58
C ALA A 35 -2.92 -7.24 -5.04
N GLU A 36 -3.95 -7.39 -5.86
CA GLU A 36 -5.19 -8.11 -5.50
C GLU A 36 -4.92 -9.59 -5.20
N ARG A 37 -4.12 -10.27 -6.02
CA ARG A 37 -3.76 -11.68 -5.81
C ARG A 37 -2.97 -11.89 -4.51
N VAL A 38 -2.00 -11.02 -4.24
CA VAL A 38 -1.23 -11.08 -2.98
C VAL A 38 -2.16 -10.84 -1.79
N ALA A 39 -2.97 -9.79 -1.81
CA ALA A 39 -3.88 -9.48 -0.72
C ALA A 39 -4.88 -10.62 -0.45
N ALA A 40 -5.43 -11.24 -1.51
CA ALA A 40 -6.34 -12.37 -1.39
C ALA A 40 -5.66 -13.60 -0.78
N ALA A 41 -4.40 -13.87 -1.14
CA ALA A 41 -3.66 -15.01 -0.61
C ALA A 41 -3.35 -14.90 0.88
N VAL A 42 -3.24 -13.68 1.40
CA VAL A 42 -2.96 -13.42 2.83
C VAL A 42 -4.19 -12.92 3.60
N ALA A 43 -5.39 -13.21 3.09
CA ALA A 43 -6.64 -12.89 3.79
C ALA A 43 -6.69 -13.57 5.17
N PRO A 44 -7.33 -12.97 6.20
CA PRO A 44 -8.14 -11.73 6.16
C PRO A 44 -7.36 -10.44 6.43
N ILE A 45 -6.04 -10.50 6.64
CA ILE A 45 -5.24 -9.30 6.97
C ILE A 45 -4.88 -8.48 5.74
N GLY A 46 -4.75 -9.10 4.58
CA GLY A 46 -4.42 -8.44 3.33
C GLY A 46 -5.58 -7.63 2.77
N THR A 47 -5.29 -6.41 2.35
CA THR A 47 -6.23 -5.53 1.65
C THR A 47 -5.51 -4.87 0.49
N ALA A 48 -6.00 -5.07 -0.73
CA ALA A 48 -5.49 -4.37 -1.91
C ALA A 48 -6.20 -3.02 -2.08
N LEU A 49 -5.50 -2.07 -2.70
CA LEU A 49 -6.04 -0.78 -3.10
C LEU A 49 -5.94 -0.64 -4.64
N PRO A 50 -6.72 -1.41 -5.43
CA PRO A 50 -6.66 -1.32 -6.88
C PRO A 50 -7.18 0.02 -7.37
N HIS A 51 -6.56 0.56 -8.42
CA HIS A 51 -6.96 1.81 -9.06
C HIS A 51 -6.58 1.81 -10.55
N THR A 52 -7.10 2.76 -11.31
CA THR A 52 -6.89 2.88 -12.76
C THR A 52 -5.89 3.97 -13.15
N ALA A 53 -5.22 4.56 -12.18
CA ALA A 53 -4.28 5.68 -12.35
C ALA A 53 -2.82 5.20 -12.45
N GLY A 54 -1.88 6.14 -12.47
CA GLY A 54 -0.43 5.91 -12.36
C GLY A 54 0.32 5.84 -13.68
N CYS A 55 -0.39 5.83 -14.82
CA CYS A 55 0.20 5.83 -16.15
C CYS A 55 -0.41 6.95 -17.00
N GLY A 56 0.44 7.69 -17.74
CA GLY A 56 -0.02 8.73 -18.66
C GLY A 56 -0.67 9.95 -17.99
N GLN A 57 -0.51 10.11 -16.69
CA GLN A 57 -1.02 11.26 -15.96
C GLN A 57 -0.05 12.45 -16.07
N LEU A 58 -0.58 13.65 -16.11
CA LEU A 58 0.19 14.89 -16.20
C LEU A 58 -0.11 15.81 -15.02
N GLY A 59 0.92 16.56 -14.58
CA GLY A 59 0.80 17.67 -13.64
C GLY A 59 -0.02 17.36 -12.38
N PRO A 60 -1.13 18.09 -12.15
CA PRO A 60 -1.92 17.98 -10.93
C PRO A 60 -2.52 16.59 -10.70
N ASP A 61 -2.90 15.87 -11.75
CA ASP A 61 -3.52 14.54 -11.63
C ASP A 61 -2.55 13.52 -11.07
N MET A 62 -1.30 13.53 -11.56
CA MET A 62 -0.25 12.67 -11.03
C MET A 62 0.05 13.00 -9.57
N HIS A 63 0.11 14.30 -9.24
CA HIS A 63 0.31 14.74 -7.85
C HIS A 63 -0.81 14.24 -6.94
N THR A 64 -2.06 14.42 -7.35
CA THR A 64 -3.23 13.95 -6.59
C THR A 64 -3.20 12.43 -6.38
N THR A 65 -2.90 11.65 -7.41
CA THR A 65 -2.75 10.19 -7.30
C THR A 65 -1.68 9.84 -6.29
N HIS A 66 -0.52 10.46 -6.40
CA HIS A 66 0.61 10.19 -5.51
C HIS A 66 0.28 10.50 -4.05
N GLU A 67 -0.27 11.68 -3.76
CA GLU A 67 -0.63 12.10 -2.40
C GLU A 67 -1.74 11.22 -1.81
N THR A 68 -2.71 10.82 -2.64
CA THR A 68 -3.79 9.92 -2.21
C THR A 68 -3.24 8.55 -1.80
N LEU A 69 -2.40 7.92 -2.64
CA LEU A 69 -1.80 6.63 -2.32
C LEU A 69 -0.88 6.72 -1.09
N ALA A 70 -0.10 7.78 -0.97
CA ALA A 70 0.76 8.03 0.20
C ALA A 70 -0.06 8.19 1.48
N ALA A 71 -1.20 8.88 1.43
CA ALA A 71 -2.11 9.04 2.57
C ALA A 71 -2.68 7.68 3.04
N TYR A 72 -3.05 6.79 2.10
CA TYR A 72 -3.46 5.42 2.44
C TYR A 72 -2.33 4.64 3.12
N CYS A 73 -1.10 4.74 2.63
CA CYS A 73 0.05 4.09 3.27
C CYS A 73 0.27 4.55 4.71
N GLY A 74 0.00 5.83 5.00
CA GLY A 74 0.05 6.41 6.34
C GLY A 74 -1.19 6.19 7.21
N HIS A 75 -2.29 5.61 6.70
CA HIS A 75 -3.58 5.55 7.38
C HIS A 75 -3.53 4.72 8.69
N PRO A 76 -4.17 5.14 9.80
CA PRO A 76 -4.07 4.44 11.09
C PRO A 76 -4.60 3.00 11.09
N ASN A 77 -5.52 2.62 10.18
CA ASN A 77 -5.99 1.24 10.03
C ASN A 77 -5.00 0.31 9.31
N VAL A 78 -3.91 0.85 8.78
CA VAL A 78 -2.84 0.09 8.12
C VAL A 78 -1.73 -0.21 9.13
N GLY A 79 -1.34 -1.47 9.24
CA GLY A 79 -0.25 -1.94 10.10
C GLY A 79 1.07 -2.12 9.36
N ALA A 80 1.00 -2.52 8.10
CA ALA A 80 2.16 -2.71 7.23
C ALA A 80 1.79 -2.41 5.77
N VAL A 81 2.78 -2.13 4.92
CA VAL A 81 2.56 -1.78 3.51
C VAL A 81 3.47 -2.61 2.62
N LEU A 82 2.88 -3.21 1.58
CA LEU A 82 3.60 -3.77 0.45
C LEU A 82 3.27 -2.97 -0.80
N VAL A 83 4.26 -2.31 -1.38
CA VAL A 83 4.10 -1.55 -2.63
C VAL A 83 4.42 -2.47 -3.80
N ILE A 84 3.47 -2.60 -4.73
CA ILE A 84 3.68 -3.34 -5.99
C ILE A 84 3.87 -2.34 -7.12
N ALA A 85 5.11 -2.17 -7.53
CA ALA A 85 5.52 -1.33 -8.65
C ALA A 85 5.55 -2.13 -9.96
N LEU A 86 5.40 -1.48 -11.09
CA LEU A 86 5.62 -2.09 -12.40
C LEU A 86 7.10 -1.95 -12.82
N GLY A 87 7.62 -0.73 -12.81
CA GLY A 87 8.99 -0.38 -13.18
C GLY A 87 9.09 0.71 -14.26
N CYS A 88 7.98 1.17 -14.83
CA CYS A 88 7.93 2.24 -15.84
C CYS A 88 6.83 3.28 -15.56
N GLU A 89 6.20 3.21 -14.41
CA GLU A 89 5.14 4.12 -13.98
C GLU A 89 5.69 5.47 -13.49
N GLN A 90 4.79 6.44 -13.39
CA GLN A 90 5.12 7.80 -12.92
C GLN A 90 5.03 7.92 -11.39
N VAL A 91 4.24 7.09 -10.72
CA VAL A 91 4.16 7.06 -9.25
C VAL A 91 5.43 6.46 -8.67
N VAL A 92 6.13 7.22 -7.83
CA VAL A 92 7.40 6.81 -7.24
C VAL A 92 7.13 5.89 -6.04
N ALA A 93 7.33 4.58 -6.20
CA ALA A 93 7.10 3.57 -5.17
C ALA A 93 7.83 3.88 -3.85
N GLN A 94 9.06 4.38 -3.91
CA GLN A 94 9.84 4.74 -2.73
C GLN A 94 9.13 5.79 -1.87
N ARG A 95 8.49 6.80 -2.47
CA ARG A 95 7.76 7.83 -1.71
C ARG A 95 6.55 7.27 -0.98
N LEU A 96 5.90 6.23 -1.53
CA LEU A 96 4.79 5.52 -0.85
C LEU A 96 5.32 4.73 0.35
N ALA A 97 6.39 3.98 0.17
CA ALA A 97 7.04 3.26 1.25
C ALA A 97 7.53 4.20 2.36
N ASP A 98 8.09 5.34 1.99
CA ASP A 98 8.56 6.35 2.95
C ASP A 98 7.39 6.99 3.71
N ALA A 99 6.22 7.17 3.09
CA ALA A 99 5.02 7.65 3.78
C ALA A 99 4.58 6.66 4.88
N ALA A 100 4.62 5.35 4.60
CA ALA A 100 4.36 4.32 5.60
C ALA A 100 5.40 4.35 6.74
N ARG A 101 6.68 4.41 6.40
CA ARG A 101 7.79 4.43 7.37
C ARG A 101 7.74 5.67 8.26
N ARG A 102 7.43 6.85 7.73
CA ARG A 102 7.20 8.07 8.53
C ARG A 102 6.05 7.93 9.53
N ALA A 103 5.05 7.11 9.21
CA ALA A 103 3.97 6.75 10.13
C ALA A 103 4.32 5.57 11.07
N GLY A 104 5.60 5.16 11.12
CA GLY A 104 6.10 4.10 12.00
C GLY A 104 5.69 2.69 11.58
N LYS A 105 5.47 2.45 10.28
CA LYS A 105 5.03 1.15 9.74
C LYS A 105 6.10 0.51 8.88
N PRO A 106 6.27 -0.83 8.95
CA PRO A 106 7.12 -1.53 8.00
C PRO A 106 6.56 -1.39 6.58
N ALA A 107 7.46 -1.24 5.60
CA ALA A 107 7.09 -1.12 4.19
C ALA A 107 8.15 -1.76 3.30
N GLU A 108 7.68 -2.59 2.36
CA GLU A 108 8.48 -3.26 1.33
C GLU A 108 8.01 -2.86 -0.06
N ILE A 109 8.89 -3.00 -1.05
CA ILE A 109 8.62 -2.69 -2.46
C ILE A 109 9.01 -3.89 -3.31
N LEU A 110 8.10 -4.33 -4.17
CA LEU A 110 8.37 -5.31 -5.23
C LEU A 110 8.06 -4.68 -6.58
N ALA A 111 9.06 -4.59 -7.46
CA ALA A 111 8.89 -4.11 -8.82
C ALA A 111 8.78 -5.30 -9.78
N ILE A 112 7.65 -5.42 -10.50
CA ILE A 112 7.31 -6.56 -11.36
C ILE A 112 8.41 -6.84 -12.37
N GLN A 113 8.92 -5.80 -13.03
CA GLN A 113 9.98 -5.95 -14.03
C GLN A 113 11.29 -6.45 -13.40
N SER A 114 11.66 -5.95 -12.23
CA SER A 114 12.90 -6.33 -11.52
C SER A 114 12.82 -7.74 -10.93
N VAL A 115 11.65 -8.15 -10.44
CA VAL A 115 11.42 -9.50 -9.87
C VAL A 115 11.34 -10.56 -10.97
N GLY A 116 11.02 -10.18 -12.20
CA GLY A 116 10.94 -11.08 -13.35
C GLY A 116 9.53 -11.53 -13.71
N GLY A 117 8.56 -10.63 -13.59
CA GLY A 117 7.19 -10.79 -14.07
C GLY A 117 6.15 -11.05 -12.98
N THR A 118 4.88 -11.03 -13.39
CA THR A 118 3.72 -11.05 -12.49
C THR A 118 3.64 -12.29 -11.60
N VAL A 119 3.95 -13.47 -12.15
CA VAL A 119 3.88 -14.74 -11.40
C VAL A 119 4.91 -14.75 -10.25
N ARG A 120 6.15 -14.40 -10.56
CA ARG A 120 7.22 -14.35 -9.55
C ARG A 120 6.96 -13.28 -8.50
N THR A 121 6.46 -12.11 -8.92
CA THR A 121 6.15 -11.02 -7.98
C THR A 121 4.98 -11.39 -7.07
N THR A 122 3.96 -12.09 -7.58
CA THR A 122 2.87 -12.61 -6.75
C THR A 122 3.40 -13.61 -5.70
N ALA A 123 4.20 -14.59 -6.12
CA ALA A 123 4.79 -15.56 -5.20
C ALA A 123 5.63 -14.86 -4.12
N ARG A 124 6.51 -13.96 -4.52
CA ARG A 124 7.38 -13.20 -3.60
C ARG A 124 6.60 -12.30 -2.64
N GLY A 125 5.48 -11.74 -3.08
CA GLY A 125 4.63 -10.89 -2.24
C GLY A 125 3.82 -11.66 -1.19
N ILE A 126 3.66 -12.97 -1.36
CA ILE A 126 2.97 -13.85 -0.40
C ILE A 126 3.93 -14.35 0.70
N GLU A 127 5.22 -14.46 0.42
CA GLU A 127 6.27 -14.81 1.39
C GLU A 127 6.43 -13.75 2.49
#